data_a0d7c5b8896ecee91574c25e3f665f15
#
_entry.id   a0d7c5b8896ecee91574c25e3f665f15
#
_cell.length_a   1.000
_cell.length_b   1.000
_cell.length_c   1.000
_cell.angle_alpha   90.00
_cell.angle_beta   90.00
_cell.angle_gamma   90.00
#
_symmetry.space_group_name_H-M   'P 1'
#
loop_
_entity.id
_entity.type
_entity.pdbx_description
1 polymer ?
#
loop_
_entity_poly.entity_id
_entity_poly.type
_entity_poly.pdbx_seq_one_letter_code
_entity_poly.pdbx_strand_id
1 'polypeptide(L)'
;GIDNAKVIAWLLLFRLVYYIIPFCIGIIFFFYHMGEKMSGRVRSVFRSVGESISHFVELFTVRVFGVGFVLTALIPDKIDRIPFFGRYGHINGQLLWQFPTVLLGICFILLARGIKSRVKRSFPLGIVLLILTGIYINIDEWNIHLTIVIIAMILLMLAIRPQLDVKQFLYSREAMVIDGCIITGTMLLLFIFGQYSWISHLVRKNHRHPFVRYMQMGMHALVLVAIVALIYYALVRYLQGKKRWPGEELEPERLEKFLANYRGNPDSGLAFLGDKRIFWYQKEGVDEVALQFGCENNKCVVMGEPFGNRVYFKEAIEAMILSAGEFGYDVVFYEVGQEITLFLHECGFSFLKFGESAVVNIADFSLEGKSRKKFRLVNNRLEKQGYHFDIVKAPHSKELLDCLEEISTHWLEGRPEKGFSLGFFSRPYLQRGDIALIRDENEKVVAFANIMPDFSDEMATIDLMRHDPETAPAGTMDYLFVSLFLHFKEIGKELFFMGMAPLSNVGNLKNSFFELLEVIKKYKIKRISKLSSEIAKEWQNLENDSNKEKNIKRFKDIIDRNIDSG
;
A
#
# COMPACT_ATOMS: atom_id res chain seq x y z
N GLY A 1 24.06 29.51 50.09
CA GLY A 1 24.40 29.49 48.67
C GLY A 1 23.16 29.29 47.85
N ILE A 2 23.00 30.05 46.78
CA ILE A 2 21.86 29.88 45.86
C ILE A 2 22.00 28.52 45.17
N ASP A 3 20.96 27.70 45.23
CA ASP A 3 20.91 26.36 44.63
C ASP A 3 21.06 26.49 43.10
N ASN A 4 22.13 25.92 42.54
CA ASN A 4 22.45 25.97 41.11
C ASN A 4 21.27 25.48 40.23
N ALA A 5 20.47 24.52 40.73
CA ALA A 5 19.29 24.03 40.04
C ALA A 5 18.20 25.11 39.90
N LYS A 6 18.03 25.97 40.93
CA LYS A 6 17.08 27.09 40.90
C LYS A 6 17.54 28.20 39.94
N VAL A 7 18.85 28.46 39.87
CA VAL A 7 19.39 29.44 38.92
C VAL A 7 19.20 29.00 37.48
N ILE A 8 19.46 27.72 37.18
CA ILE A 8 19.24 27.15 35.84
C ILE A 8 17.75 27.19 35.48
N ALA A 9 16.87 26.81 36.41
CA ALA A 9 15.42 26.87 36.17
C ALA A 9 14.92 28.28 35.89
N TRP A 10 15.45 29.28 36.64
CA TRP A 10 15.15 30.71 36.40
C TRP A 10 15.65 31.21 35.05
N LEU A 11 16.86 30.81 34.65
CA LEU A 11 17.43 31.15 33.35
C LEU A 11 16.62 30.51 32.19
N LEU A 12 16.21 29.28 32.34
CA LEU A 12 15.35 28.59 31.35
C LEU A 12 13.97 29.25 31.25
N LEU A 13 13.36 29.59 32.38
CA LEU A 13 12.07 30.29 32.43
C LEU A 13 12.17 31.67 31.79
N PHE A 14 13.27 32.43 32.08
CA PHE A 14 13.54 33.73 31.47
C PHE A 14 13.67 33.60 29.94
N ARG A 15 14.42 32.60 29.45
CA ARG A 15 14.56 32.34 28.00
C ARG A 15 13.22 31.98 27.37
N LEU A 16 12.41 31.16 28.04
CA LEU A 16 11.08 30.79 27.55
C LEU A 16 10.17 32.00 27.41
N VAL A 17 10.08 32.81 28.46
CA VAL A 17 9.17 33.97 28.51
C VAL A 17 9.65 35.13 27.65
N TYR A 18 10.96 35.41 27.65
CA TYR A 18 11.50 36.60 27.01
C TYR A 18 11.90 36.41 25.55
N TYR A 19 12.27 35.16 25.14
CA TYR A 19 12.71 34.90 23.79
C TYR A 19 11.77 33.97 23.03
N ILE A 20 11.40 32.82 23.60
CA ILE A 20 10.65 31.79 22.87
C ILE A 20 9.21 32.25 22.68
N ILE A 21 8.52 32.71 23.71
CA ILE A 21 7.12 33.15 23.60
C ILE A 21 6.97 34.36 22.64
N PRO A 22 7.72 35.45 22.77
CA PRO A 22 7.63 36.57 21.83
C PRO A 22 8.03 36.18 20.41
N PHE A 23 9.03 35.31 20.24
CA PHE A 23 9.41 34.78 18.93
C PHE A 23 8.29 33.99 18.29
N CYS A 24 7.63 33.09 19.02
CA CYS A 24 6.48 32.34 18.53
C CYS A 24 5.29 33.25 18.19
N ILE A 25 5.00 34.25 19.04
CA ILE A 25 3.98 35.26 18.78
C ILE A 25 4.37 36.07 17.52
N GLY A 26 5.63 36.50 17.40
CA GLY A 26 6.14 37.18 16.22
C GLY A 26 6.01 36.39 14.93
N ILE A 27 6.31 35.10 14.98
CA ILE A 27 6.09 34.16 13.86
C ILE A 27 4.60 34.09 13.49
N ILE A 28 3.70 33.94 14.46
CA ILE A 28 2.25 33.88 14.22
C ILE A 28 1.77 35.20 13.57
N PHE A 29 2.20 36.36 14.11
CA PHE A 29 1.88 37.68 13.54
C PHE A 29 2.46 37.88 12.14
N PHE A 30 3.68 37.43 11.91
CA PHE A 30 4.34 37.48 10.61
C PHE A 30 3.57 36.67 9.57
N PHE A 31 3.19 35.44 9.92
CA PHE A 31 2.40 34.59 9.03
C PHE A 31 0.97 35.09 8.81
N TYR A 32 0.35 35.66 9.85
CA TYR A 32 -0.96 36.29 9.72
C TYR A 32 -0.94 37.46 8.74
N HIS A 33 0.03 38.37 8.91
CA HIS A 33 0.14 39.60 8.08
C HIS A 33 0.64 39.30 6.65
N MET A 34 1.55 38.32 6.51
CA MET A 34 1.97 37.84 5.19
C MET A 34 0.83 37.12 4.46
N GLY A 35 -0.02 36.39 5.16
CA GLY A 35 -1.16 35.68 4.59
C GLY A 35 -2.17 36.58 3.89
N GLU A 36 -2.31 37.84 4.31
CA GLU A 36 -3.19 38.84 3.65
C GLU A 36 -2.61 39.36 2.33
N LYS A 37 -1.27 39.41 2.18
CA LYS A 37 -0.58 39.98 1.01
C LYS A 37 -0.10 38.94 -0.02
N MET A 38 -0.23 37.65 0.26
CA MET A 38 0.32 36.59 -0.58
C MET A 38 -0.62 36.16 -1.71
N SER A 39 -0.03 35.86 -2.88
CA SER A 39 -0.76 35.27 -4.01
C SER A 39 -1.37 33.92 -3.62
N GLY A 40 -2.51 33.55 -4.23
CA GLY A 40 -3.27 32.34 -3.88
C GLY A 40 -2.46 31.05 -3.81
N ARG A 41 -1.42 30.88 -4.65
CA ARG A 41 -0.53 29.70 -4.64
C ARG A 41 0.34 29.61 -3.39
N VAL A 42 0.92 30.72 -2.95
CA VAL A 42 1.78 30.75 -1.77
C VAL A 42 0.94 30.55 -0.51
N ARG A 43 -0.27 31.10 -0.48
CA ARG A 43 -1.23 30.90 0.61
C ARG A 43 -1.64 29.43 0.76
N SER A 44 -1.82 28.70 -0.34
CA SER A 44 -2.15 27.26 -0.30
C SER A 44 -0.99 26.42 0.26
N VAL A 45 0.26 26.75 -0.12
CA VAL A 45 1.46 26.07 0.41
C VAL A 45 1.61 26.28 1.91
N PHE A 46 1.47 27.54 2.38
CA PHE A 46 1.57 27.83 3.82
C PHE A 46 0.45 27.18 4.62
N ARG A 47 -0.76 27.11 4.07
CA ARG A 47 -1.88 26.40 4.70
C ARG A 47 -1.57 24.90 4.82
N SER A 48 -1.08 24.27 3.78
CA SER A 48 -0.76 22.84 3.80
C SER A 48 0.39 22.50 4.76
N VAL A 49 1.41 23.38 4.86
CA VAL A 49 2.50 23.25 5.83
C VAL A 49 1.98 23.42 7.27
N GLY A 50 1.13 24.43 7.52
CA GLY A 50 0.52 24.64 8.83
C GLY A 50 -0.37 23.46 9.26
N GLU A 51 -1.14 22.92 8.34
CA GLU A 51 -1.96 21.74 8.56
C GLU A 51 -1.09 20.50 8.88
N SER A 52 0.02 20.30 8.17
CA SER A 52 0.96 19.20 8.43
C SER A 52 1.64 19.33 9.78
N ILE A 53 2.04 20.54 10.17
CA ILE A 53 2.65 20.80 11.48
C ILE A 53 1.64 20.56 12.59
N SER A 54 0.41 21.07 12.48
CA SER A 54 -0.61 20.87 13.51
C SER A 54 -0.95 19.40 13.72
N HIS A 55 -1.07 18.64 12.64
CA HIS A 55 -1.27 17.20 12.70
C HIS A 55 -0.09 16.45 13.34
N PHE A 56 1.14 16.84 13.03
CA PHE A 56 2.33 16.26 13.65
C PHE A 56 2.40 16.56 15.15
N VAL A 57 2.15 17.80 15.55
CA VAL A 57 2.17 18.23 16.96
C VAL A 57 1.11 17.48 17.75
N GLU A 58 -0.13 17.35 17.23
CA GLU A 58 -1.19 16.58 17.88
C GLU A 58 -0.83 15.12 18.05
N LEU A 59 -0.37 14.49 16.97
CA LEU A 59 0.04 13.10 16.98
C LEU A 59 1.16 12.84 17.99
N PHE A 60 2.15 13.72 18.04
CA PHE A 60 3.26 13.64 18.99
C PHE A 60 2.77 13.79 20.43
N THR A 61 1.94 14.81 20.70
CA THR A 61 1.41 15.09 22.03
C THR A 61 0.54 13.93 22.53
N VAL A 62 -0.38 13.40 21.70
CA VAL A 62 -1.22 12.25 22.07
C VAL A 62 -0.39 11.01 22.38
N ARG A 63 0.69 10.77 21.63
CA ARG A 63 1.62 9.65 21.91
C ARG A 63 2.36 9.84 23.22
N VAL A 64 2.90 11.04 23.46
CA VAL A 64 3.61 11.36 24.70
C VAL A 64 2.68 11.18 25.90
N PHE A 65 1.42 11.60 25.80
CA PHE A 65 0.41 11.36 26.84
C PHE A 65 0.16 9.87 27.04
N GLY A 66 -0.05 9.11 25.98
CA GLY A 66 -0.29 7.67 26.06
C GLY A 66 0.86 6.92 26.73
N VAL A 67 2.09 7.17 26.28
CA VAL A 67 3.29 6.59 26.88
C VAL A 67 3.52 7.08 28.32
N GLY A 68 3.30 8.38 28.56
CA GLY A 68 3.42 8.98 29.88
C GLY A 68 2.50 8.32 30.90
N PHE A 69 1.23 8.08 30.58
CA PHE A 69 0.29 7.38 31.44
C PHE A 69 0.72 5.93 31.73
N VAL A 70 1.19 5.21 30.71
CA VAL A 70 1.71 3.85 30.90
C VAL A 70 2.94 3.84 31.81
N LEU A 71 3.90 4.75 31.59
CA LEU A 71 5.11 4.86 32.41
C LEU A 71 4.81 5.26 33.86
N THR A 72 3.88 6.20 34.07
CA THR A 72 3.46 6.63 35.42
C THR A 72 2.85 5.48 36.21
N ALA A 73 2.09 4.62 35.54
CA ALA A 73 1.52 3.44 36.16
C ALA A 73 2.55 2.34 36.45
N LEU A 74 3.60 2.21 35.62
CA LEU A 74 4.62 1.18 35.78
C LEU A 74 5.67 1.50 36.84
N ILE A 75 6.05 2.78 37.01
CA ILE A 75 7.18 3.19 37.87
C ILE A 75 6.79 4.44 38.69
N PRO A 76 5.81 4.34 39.58
CA PRO A 76 5.34 5.49 40.35
C PRO A 76 6.44 6.13 41.19
N ASP A 77 7.22 5.34 41.97
CA ASP A 77 8.22 5.83 42.92
C ASP A 77 9.45 6.52 42.30
N LYS A 78 9.72 6.30 41.01
CA LYS A 78 10.86 6.94 40.30
C LYS A 78 10.43 8.18 39.55
N ILE A 79 9.20 8.23 39.08
CA ILE A 79 8.65 9.37 38.30
C ILE A 79 8.32 10.53 39.22
N ASP A 80 7.98 10.28 40.49
CA ASP A 80 7.81 11.32 41.52
C ASP A 80 9.07 12.19 41.75
N ARG A 81 10.24 11.69 41.39
CA ARG A 81 11.51 12.46 41.45
C ARG A 81 11.73 13.38 40.26
N ILE A 82 10.96 13.24 39.19
CA ILE A 82 11.03 14.14 38.04
C ILE A 82 10.13 15.35 38.33
N PRO A 83 10.67 16.62 38.37
CA PRO A 83 9.91 17.80 38.80
C PRO A 83 8.62 18.08 38.03
N PHE A 84 8.52 17.57 36.81
CA PHE A 84 7.33 17.70 35.96
C PHE A 84 6.22 16.69 36.36
N PHE A 85 6.57 15.47 36.78
CA PHE A 85 5.63 14.40 37.13
C PHE A 85 5.43 14.25 38.65
N GLY A 86 6.43 14.60 39.47
CA GLY A 86 6.43 14.35 40.91
C GLY A 86 5.46 15.16 41.76
N ARG A 87 4.79 16.18 41.18
CA ARG A 87 3.68 16.91 41.82
C ARG A 87 2.30 16.27 41.59
N TYR A 88 2.23 15.22 40.78
CA TYR A 88 0.98 14.70 40.26
C TYR A 88 0.69 13.24 40.65
N GLY A 89 1.52 12.63 41.47
CA GLY A 89 1.59 11.19 41.64
C GLY A 89 1.26 10.65 43.04
N HIS A 90 0.35 11.21 43.83
CA HIS A 90 -0.22 10.48 44.96
C HIS A 90 -1.32 9.51 44.53
N ILE A 91 -0.94 8.56 43.65
CA ILE A 91 -1.81 7.40 43.39
C ILE A 91 -1.28 6.27 44.27
N ASN A 92 -1.97 6.02 45.37
CA ASN A 92 -1.68 4.92 46.29
C ASN A 92 -1.50 3.61 45.55
N GLY A 93 -0.36 2.92 45.76
CA GLY A 93 0.13 1.76 45.04
C GLY A 93 -0.68 0.47 45.07
N GLN A 94 -2.00 0.54 44.94
CA GLN A 94 -2.87 -0.61 44.76
C GLN A 94 -3.16 -0.78 43.27
N LEU A 95 -3.01 -2.00 42.78
CA LEU A 95 -3.19 -2.39 41.35
C LEU A 95 -4.52 -1.86 40.76
N LEU A 96 -5.58 -1.75 41.59
CA LEU A 96 -6.87 -1.23 41.20
C LEU A 96 -6.85 0.27 40.84
N TRP A 97 -5.98 1.07 41.45
CA TRP A 97 -5.85 2.51 41.20
C TRP A 97 -4.93 2.83 40.00
N GLN A 98 -4.00 1.93 39.68
CA GLN A 98 -3.12 2.08 38.51
C GLN A 98 -3.82 1.65 37.21
N PHE A 99 -4.84 0.80 37.29
CA PHE A 99 -5.52 0.25 36.13
C PHE A 99 -6.18 1.30 35.23
N PRO A 100 -6.94 2.30 35.74
CA PRO A 100 -7.51 3.35 34.87
C PRO A 100 -6.44 4.13 34.12
N THR A 101 -5.28 4.40 34.74
CA THR A 101 -4.16 5.12 34.13
C THR A 101 -3.58 4.35 32.96
N VAL A 102 -3.34 3.04 33.13
CA VAL A 102 -2.86 2.15 32.03
C VAL A 102 -3.89 2.06 30.91
N LEU A 103 -5.14 1.90 31.26
CA LEU A 103 -6.24 1.83 30.29
C LEU A 103 -6.31 3.12 29.44
N LEU A 104 -6.25 4.28 30.08
CA LEU A 104 -6.19 5.57 29.37
C LEU A 104 -4.96 5.65 28.47
N GLY A 105 -3.78 5.24 28.96
CA GLY A 105 -2.56 5.22 28.17
C GLY A 105 -2.69 4.37 26.90
N ILE A 106 -3.23 3.16 27.01
CA ILE A 106 -3.49 2.27 25.86
C ILE A 106 -4.52 2.90 24.90
N CYS A 107 -5.58 3.51 25.43
CA CYS A 107 -6.58 4.21 24.61
C CYS A 107 -5.95 5.38 23.81
N PHE A 108 -5.05 6.16 24.42
CA PHE A 108 -4.33 7.22 23.73
C PHE A 108 -3.35 6.70 22.65
N ILE A 109 -2.68 5.59 22.90
CA ILE A 109 -1.81 4.97 21.89
C ILE A 109 -2.64 4.54 20.67
N LEU A 110 -3.80 3.95 20.87
CA LEU A 110 -4.72 3.57 19.80
C LEU A 110 -5.30 4.82 19.09
N LEU A 111 -5.70 5.84 19.86
CA LEU A 111 -6.16 7.12 19.30
C LEU A 111 -5.10 7.76 18.41
N ALA A 112 -3.83 7.76 18.83
CA ALA A 112 -2.72 8.27 18.04
C ALA A 112 -2.57 7.55 16.69
N ARG A 113 -2.88 6.25 16.61
CA ARG A 113 -2.91 5.53 15.33
C ARG A 113 -4.07 6.01 14.45
N GLY A 114 -5.26 6.19 15.03
CA GLY A 114 -6.41 6.71 14.31
C GLY A 114 -6.18 8.13 13.77
N ILE A 115 -5.53 9.00 14.55
CA ILE A 115 -5.13 10.34 14.13
C ILE A 115 -4.08 10.26 13.01
N LYS A 116 -3.05 9.42 13.16
CA LYS A 116 -2.03 9.20 12.12
C LYS A 116 -2.66 8.80 10.78
N SER A 117 -3.66 7.94 10.82
CA SER A 117 -4.41 7.48 9.64
C SER A 117 -5.53 8.42 9.23
N ARG A 118 -5.61 9.63 9.78
CA ARG A 118 -6.62 10.67 9.50
C ARG A 118 -8.08 10.21 9.61
N VAL A 119 -8.34 9.22 10.48
CA VAL A 119 -9.67 8.61 10.59
C VAL A 119 -10.66 9.58 11.21
N LYS A 120 -11.77 9.87 10.53
CA LYS A 120 -12.82 10.81 10.97
C LYS A 120 -13.37 10.47 12.36
N ARG A 121 -13.49 9.18 12.70
CA ARG A 121 -13.98 8.70 14.00
C ARG A 121 -12.99 8.92 15.13
N SER A 122 -11.73 9.24 14.85
CA SER A 122 -10.75 9.59 15.90
C SER A 122 -11.08 10.90 16.59
N PHE A 123 -11.76 11.83 15.91
CA PHE A 123 -12.16 13.10 16.52
C PHE A 123 -13.10 12.93 17.73
N PRO A 124 -14.32 12.36 17.60
CA PRO A 124 -15.20 12.19 18.75
C PRO A 124 -14.59 11.29 19.84
N LEU A 125 -13.86 10.24 19.46
CA LEU A 125 -13.15 9.39 20.40
C LEU A 125 -12.11 10.19 21.21
N GLY A 126 -11.31 11.03 20.54
CA GLY A 126 -10.31 11.87 21.18
C GLY A 126 -10.91 12.87 22.17
N ILE A 127 -11.99 13.55 21.79
CA ILE A 127 -12.69 14.47 22.68
C ILE A 127 -13.21 13.75 23.92
N VAL A 128 -13.86 12.58 23.75
CA VAL A 128 -14.38 11.79 24.89
C VAL A 128 -13.22 11.36 25.81
N LEU A 129 -12.15 10.83 25.26
CA LEU A 129 -10.98 10.41 26.05
C LEU A 129 -10.33 11.58 26.80
N LEU A 130 -10.19 12.75 26.17
CA LEU A 130 -9.64 13.94 26.81
C LEU A 130 -10.53 14.44 27.94
N ILE A 131 -11.86 14.45 27.77
CA ILE A 131 -12.81 14.81 28.84
C ILE A 131 -12.72 13.82 30.00
N LEU A 132 -12.75 12.50 29.73
CA LEU A 132 -12.61 11.47 30.76
C LEU A 132 -11.30 11.60 31.51
N THR A 133 -10.20 11.89 30.79
CA THR A 133 -8.89 12.13 31.40
C THR A 133 -8.90 13.38 32.27
N GLY A 134 -9.55 14.47 31.82
CA GLY A 134 -9.71 15.69 32.61
C GLY A 134 -10.48 15.47 33.90
N ILE A 135 -11.56 14.68 33.86
CA ILE A 135 -12.30 14.28 35.05
C ILE A 135 -11.42 13.43 35.96
N TYR A 136 -10.77 12.39 35.40
CA TYR A 136 -9.93 11.44 36.16
C TYR A 136 -8.82 12.13 36.93
N ILE A 137 -8.08 13.07 36.29
CA ILE A 137 -6.95 13.78 36.89
C ILE A 137 -7.40 14.72 38.04
N ASN A 138 -8.64 15.21 38.01
CA ASN A 138 -9.15 16.17 38.98
C ASN A 138 -10.09 15.54 40.04
N ILE A 139 -10.17 14.19 40.14
CA ILE A 139 -11.02 13.52 41.13
C ILE A 139 -10.57 13.79 42.57
N ASP A 140 -9.25 13.68 42.82
CA ASP A 140 -8.70 13.77 44.18
C ASP A 140 -8.29 15.22 44.52
N GLU A 141 -7.55 15.89 43.65
CA GLU A 141 -7.09 17.26 43.79
C GLU A 141 -7.16 18.01 42.48
N TRP A 142 -7.53 19.29 42.51
CA TRP A 142 -7.61 20.15 41.33
C TRP A 142 -6.23 20.45 40.73
N ASN A 143 -5.92 19.84 39.60
CA ASN A 143 -4.65 20.00 38.90
C ASN A 143 -4.76 20.99 37.74
N ILE A 144 -4.53 22.28 38.04
CA ILE A 144 -4.70 23.37 37.08
C ILE A 144 -3.76 23.22 35.86
N HIS A 145 -2.52 22.76 36.07
CA HIS A 145 -1.53 22.65 34.98
C HIS A 145 -1.91 21.58 33.96
N LEU A 146 -2.26 20.37 34.42
CA LEU A 146 -2.71 19.31 33.52
C LEU A 146 -4.06 19.64 32.88
N THR A 147 -4.94 20.32 33.59
CA THR A 147 -6.22 20.80 33.04
C THR A 147 -5.99 21.77 31.88
N ILE A 148 -5.04 22.72 31.99
CA ILE A 148 -4.66 23.62 30.89
C ILE A 148 -4.12 22.82 29.70
N VAL A 149 -3.28 21.80 29.93
CA VAL A 149 -2.75 20.96 28.84
C VAL A 149 -3.88 20.20 28.12
N ILE A 150 -4.84 19.65 28.88
CA ILE A 150 -5.99 18.95 28.29
C ILE A 150 -6.84 19.90 27.45
N ILE A 151 -7.09 21.12 27.94
CA ILE A 151 -7.82 22.15 27.19
C ILE A 151 -7.06 22.48 25.89
N ALA A 152 -5.74 22.67 25.96
CA ALA A 152 -4.91 22.92 24.79
C ALA A 152 -4.99 21.75 23.78
N MET A 153 -4.99 20.49 24.25
CA MET A 153 -5.16 19.32 23.39
C MET A 153 -6.54 19.27 22.74
N ILE A 154 -7.60 19.65 23.48
CA ILE A 154 -8.96 19.74 22.92
C ILE A 154 -9.00 20.81 21.80
N LEU A 155 -8.40 21.98 22.03
CA LEU A 155 -8.31 23.04 21.02
C LEU A 155 -7.53 22.58 19.78
N LEU A 156 -6.44 21.85 19.98
CA LEU A 156 -5.64 21.30 18.90
C LEU A 156 -6.42 20.23 18.12
N MET A 157 -7.16 19.33 18.81
CA MET A 157 -8.07 18.37 18.16
C MET A 157 -9.15 19.06 17.33
N LEU A 158 -9.69 20.19 17.79
CA LEU A 158 -10.64 20.98 17.01
C LEU A 158 -9.98 21.57 15.75
N ALA A 159 -8.73 22.02 15.85
CA ALA A 159 -7.98 22.57 14.72
C ALA A 159 -7.68 21.53 13.64
N ILE A 160 -7.37 20.28 14.01
CA ILE A 160 -7.07 19.21 13.04
C ILE A 160 -8.31 18.49 12.50
N ARG A 161 -9.51 18.77 13.05
CA ARG A 161 -10.77 18.12 12.63
C ARG A 161 -10.98 18.08 11.11
N PRO A 162 -10.71 19.14 10.32
CA PRO A 162 -10.89 19.12 8.87
C PRO A 162 -9.95 18.15 8.15
N GLN A 163 -8.82 17.78 8.76
CA GLN A 163 -7.81 16.87 8.19
C GLN A 163 -8.15 15.39 8.45
N LEU A 164 -9.11 15.11 9.34
CA LEU A 164 -9.57 13.77 9.65
C LEU A 164 -10.73 13.43 8.71
N ASP A 165 -10.40 13.04 7.48
CA ASP A 165 -11.33 12.84 6.37
C ASP A 165 -11.56 11.35 6.02
N VAL A 166 -10.67 10.46 6.45
CA VAL A 166 -10.72 9.03 6.16
C VAL A 166 -11.92 8.37 6.84
N LYS A 167 -12.72 7.64 6.06
CA LYS A 167 -14.02 7.08 6.49
C LYS A 167 -13.92 5.81 7.32
N GLN A 168 -12.79 5.09 7.23
CA GLN A 168 -12.56 3.83 7.95
C GLN A 168 -11.10 3.69 8.39
N PHE A 169 -10.85 2.93 9.44
CA PHE A 169 -9.51 2.59 9.89
C PHE A 169 -9.12 1.20 9.39
N LEU A 170 -8.08 1.13 8.58
CA LEU A 170 -7.53 -0.12 8.11
C LEU A 170 -6.34 -0.51 9.00
N TYR A 171 -6.56 -1.54 9.80
CA TYR A 171 -5.55 -2.00 10.74
C TYR A 171 -4.66 -3.04 10.06
N SER A 172 -3.43 -2.67 9.71
CA SER A 172 -2.47 -3.60 9.11
C SER A 172 -2.09 -4.71 10.09
N ARG A 173 -1.80 -5.91 9.59
CA ARG A 173 -1.37 -7.04 10.42
C ARG A 173 -0.11 -6.71 11.23
N GLU A 174 0.84 -6.00 10.63
CA GLU A 174 2.07 -5.56 11.30
C GLU A 174 1.77 -4.63 12.48
N ALA A 175 0.91 -3.64 12.28
CA ALA A 175 0.50 -2.72 13.35
C ALA A 175 -0.23 -3.47 14.48
N MET A 176 -1.07 -4.45 14.15
CA MET A 176 -1.78 -5.28 15.12
C MET A 176 -0.82 -6.11 15.98
N VAL A 177 0.22 -6.70 15.37
CA VAL A 177 1.26 -7.46 16.09
C VAL A 177 2.05 -6.54 17.01
N ILE A 178 2.49 -5.38 16.52
CA ILE A 178 3.24 -4.39 17.32
C ILE A 178 2.41 -3.94 18.54
N ASP A 179 1.15 -3.59 18.35
CA ASP A 179 0.28 -3.16 19.45
C ASP A 179 -0.02 -4.29 20.42
N GLY A 180 -0.22 -5.51 19.90
CA GLY A 180 -0.34 -6.71 20.74
C GLY A 180 0.89 -6.94 21.62
N CYS A 181 2.09 -6.80 21.06
CA CYS A 181 3.35 -6.88 21.83
C CYS A 181 3.45 -5.76 22.88
N ILE A 182 3.09 -4.52 22.54
CA ILE A 182 3.11 -3.39 23.48
C ILE A 182 2.14 -3.64 24.63
N ILE A 183 0.90 -4.02 24.34
CA ILE A 183 -0.13 -4.29 25.36
C ILE A 183 0.28 -5.45 26.26
N THR A 184 0.71 -6.57 25.65
CA THR A 184 1.14 -7.76 26.40
C THR A 184 2.36 -7.46 27.26
N GLY A 185 3.37 -6.76 26.71
CA GLY A 185 4.55 -6.33 27.45
C GLY A 185 4.20 -5.39 28.60
N THR A 186 3.33 -4.41 28.38
CA THR A 186 2.85 -3.49 29.44
C THR A 186 2.13 -4.25 30.55
N MET A 187 1.24 -5.19 30.20
CA MET A 187 0.51 -6.00 31.18
C MET A 187 1.45 -6.92 31.97
N LEU A 188 2.44 -7.51 31.30
CA LEU A 188 3.47 -8.34 31.97
C LEU A 188 4.30 -7.51 32.94
N LEU A 189 4.73 -6.31 32.55
CA LEU A 189 5.47 -5.40 33.43
C LEU A 189 4.63 -4.96 34.64
N LEU A 190 3.37 -4.62 34.42
CA LEU A 190 2.45 -4.31 35.53
C LEU A 190 2.29 -5.48 36.50
N PHE A 191 2.20 -6.69 35.99
CA PHE A 191 2.12 -7.88 36.82
C PHE A 191 3.40 -8.07 37.64
N ILE A 192 4.58 -7.95 37.02
CA ILE A 192 5.88 -8.09 37.70
C ILE A 192 6.08 -7.01 38.77
N PHE A 193 5.89 -5.73 38.41
CA PHE A 193 6.08 -4.62 39.35
C PHE A 193 5.01 -4.56 40.43
N GLY A 194 3.75 -4.87 40.10
CA GLY A 194 2.67 -4.99 41.06
C GLY A 194 2.92 -6.10 42.10
N GLN A 195 3.50 -7.22 41.68
CA GLN A 195 3.90 -8.30 42.58
C GLN A 195 5.04 -7.86 43.52
N TYR A 196 6.05 -7.13 43.00
CA TYR A 196 7.19 -6.67 43.79
C TYR A 196 6.78 -5.69 44.89
N SER A 197 5.96 -4.72 44.63
CA SER A 197 5.41 -3.77 45.61
C SER A 197 4.58 -4.48 46.68
N TRP A 198 3.85 -5.49 46.29
CA TRP A 198 2.96 -6.26 47.16
C TRP A 198 3.74 -7.27 48.06
N ILE A 199 4.77 -7.90 47.54
CA ILE A 199 5.68 -8.79 48.31
C ILE A 199 6.35 -7.99 49.43
N SER A 200 6.79 -6.77 49.21
CA SER A 200 7.39 -5.93 50.24
C SER A 200 6.42 -5.55 51.36
N HIS A 201 5.13 -5.40 51.05
CA HIS A 201 4.06 -5.18 52.05
C HIS A 201 3.64 -6.47 52.77
N LEU A 202 3.73 -7.63 52.11
CA LEU A 202 3.33 -8.94 52.64
C LEU A 202 4.30 -9.53 53.65
N VAL A 203 5.60 -9.27 53.46
CA VAL A 203 6.61 -9.66 54.45
C VAL A 203 6.36 -8.97 55.80
N ARG A 204 5.59 -7.89 55.82
CA ARG A 204 5.26 -7.13 57.04
C ARG A 204 3.97 -7.51 57.73
N LYS A 205 3.03 -8.27 57.13
CA LYS A 205 1.71 -8.58 57.74
C LYS A 205 1.16 -9.94 57.29
N ASN A 206 1.24 -10.91 58.17
CA ASN A 206 0.26 -11.97 58.50
C ASN A 206 0.10 -13.23 57.62
N HIS A 207 0.07 -14.34 58.37
CA HIS A 207 -0.05 -15.75 58.07
C HIS A 207 -1.39 -16.18 57.42
N ARG A 208 -1.54 -16.11 56.12
CA ARG A 208 -2.54 -16.92 55.39
C ARG A 208 -1.86 -17.60 54.22
N HIS A 209 -2.30 -18.85 53.89
CA HIS A 209 -1.69 -19.72 52.86
C HIS A 209 -1.31 -18.98 51.56
N PRO A 210 -0.05 -18.93 51.18
CA PRO A 210 0.42 -18.14 50.04
C PRO A 210 -0.23 -18.58 48.72
N PHE A 211 -0.52 -19.85 48.54
CA PHE A 211 -1.06 -20.42 47.31
C PHE A 211 -2.44 -19.87 46.93
N VAL A 212 -3.39 -19.80 47.84
CA VAL A 212 -4.73 -19.28 47.59
C VAL A 212 -4.69 -17.80 47.17
N ARG A 213 -3.77 -17.06 47.72
CA ARG A 213 -3.55 -15.64 47.42
C ARG A 213 -2.95 -15.42 46.04
N TYR A 214 -1.97 -16.22 45.63
CA TYR A 214 -1.43 -16.18 44.28
C TYR A 214 -2.47 -16.55 43.23
N MET A 215 -3.33 -17.52 43.52
CA MET A 215 -4.43 -17.91 42.63
C MET A 215 -5.48 -16.80 42.48
N GLN A 216 -5.89 -16.12 43.56
CA GLN A 216 -6.82 -14.99 43.52
C GLN A 216 -6.21 -13.81 42.74
N MET A 217 -4.92 -13.49 42.95
CA MET A 217 -4.24 -12.42 42.22
C MET A 217 -4.12 -12.73 40.73
N GLY A 218 -3.80 -13.97 40.39
CA GLY A 218 -3.79 -14.41 38.99
C GLY A 218 -5.15 -14.25 38.31
N MET A 219 -6.23 -14.59 39.03
CA MET A 219 -7.59 -14.38 38.52
C MET A 219 -7.92 -12.90 38.30
N HIS A 220 -7.58 -12.01 39.24
CA HIS A 220 -7.81 -10.57 39.07
C HIS A 220 -6.99 -10.01 37.89
N ALA A 221 -5.73 -10.42 37.75
CA ALA A 221 -4.90 -10.01 36.61
C ALA A 221 -5.49 -10.47 35.27
N LEU A 222 -5.98 -11.73 35.20
CA LEU A 222 -6.65 -12.24 33.99
C LEU A 222 -7.93 -11.46 33.66
N VAL A 223 -8.74 -11.13 34.66
CA VAL A 223 -9.96 -10.31 34.46
C VAL A 223 -9.58 -8.92 33.93
N LEU A 224 -8.56 -8.28 34.51
CA LEU A 224 -8.09 -6.96 34.04
C LEU A 224 -7.58 -7.01 32.60
N VAL A 225 -6.78 -8.03 32.26
CA VAL A 225 -6.32 -8.24 30.88
C VAL A 225 -7.49 -8.45 29.94
N ALA A 226 -8.49 -9.23 30.33
CA ALA A 226 -9.70 -9.45 29.53
C ALA A 226 -10.50 -8.15 29.33
N ILE A 227 -10.62 -7.31 30.34
CA ILE A 227 -11.29 -6.00 30.24
C ILE A 227 -10.52 -5.07 29.26
N VAL A 228 -9.19 -4.99 29.39
CA VAL A 228 -8.37 -4.18 28.48
C VAL A 228 -8.49 -4.69 27.04
N ALA A 229 -8.43 -6.00 26.84
CA ALA A 229 -8.57 -6.60 25.52
C ALA A 229 -9.96 -6.32 24.92
N LEU A 230 -11.02 -6.40 25.72
CA LEU A 230 -12.39 -6.10 25.30
C LEU A 230 -12.55 -4.62 24.90
N ILE A 231 -12.06 -3.71 25.74
CA ILE A 231 -12.12 -2.26 25.45
C ILE A 231 -11.29 -1.94 24.21
N TYR A 232 -10.08 -2.47 24.12
CA TYR A 232 -9.24 -2.32 22.94
C TYR A 232 -9.94 -2.82 21.68
N TYR A 233 -10.50 -4.02 21.72
CA TYR A 233 -11.27 -4.58 20.61
C TYR A 233 -12.46 -3.70 20.22
N ALA A 234 -13.24 -3.22 21.20
CA ALA A 234 -14.37 -2.34 20.97
C ALA A 234 -13.95 -1.01 20.31
N LEU A 235 -12.84 -0.41 20.76
CA LEU A 235 -12.30 0.83 20.19
C LEU A 235 -11.78 0.61 18.76
N VAL A 236 -11.07 -0.49 18.51
CA VAL A 236 -10.62 -0.84 17.16
C VAL A 236 -11.82 -1.02 16.22
N ARG A 237 -12.84 -1.76 16.67
CA ARG A 237 -14.08 -1.95 15.88
C ARG A 237 -14.81 -0.64 15.63
N TYR A 238 -14.83 0.26 16.62
CA TYR A 238 -15.40 1.59 16.44
C TYR A 238 -14.65 2.40 15.38
N LEU A 239 -13.31 2.43 15.43
CA LEU A 239 -12.48 3.14 14.46
C LEU A 239 -12.58 2.53 13.05
N GLN A 240 -12.56 1.20 12.93
CA GLN A 240 -12.65 0.50 11.65
C GLN A 240 -13.96 0.82 10.92
N GLY A 241 -15.08 0.80 11.62
CA GLY A 241 -16.38 1.00 11.00
C GLY A 241 -16.80 -0.12 10.04
N LYS A 242 -17.62 0.23 9.06
CA LYS A 242 -18.00 -0.69 7.97
C LYS A 242 -16.90 -0.70 6.93
N LYS A 243 -16.42 -1.89 6.57
CA LYS A 243 -15.42 -2.05 5.50
C LYS A 243 -16.05 -1.62 4.16
N ARG A 244 -15.37 -0.73 3.48
CA ARG A 244 -15.74 -0.21 2.16
C ARG A 244 -14.52 -0.22 1.26
N TRP A 245 -14.76 -0.29 -0.03
CA TRP A 245 -13.71 -0.27 -1.05
C TRP A 245 -13.98 0.86 -2.04
N PRO A 246 -12.95 1.42 -2.67
CA PRO A 246 -13.15 2.22 -3.86
C PRO A 246 -13.70 1.35 -4.99
N GLY A 247 -14.34 1.97 -5.98
CA GLY A 247 -14.87 1.26 -7.14
C GLY A 247 -16.00 0.26 -6.83
N GLU A 248 -16.34 -0.51 -7.83
CA GLU A 248 -17.50 -1.39 -7.87
C GLU A 248 -17.09 -2.85 -8.10
N GLU A 249 -17.99 -3.78 -7.85
CA GLU A 249 -17.82 -5.16 -8.27
C GLU A 249 -17.95 -5.25 -9.79
N LEU A 250 -17.36 -6.30 -10.38
CA LEU A 250 -17.41 -6.49 -11.81
C LEU A 250 -18.86 -6.68 -12.30
N GLU A 251 -19.25 -5.85 -13.26
CA GLU A 251 -20.41 -6.05 -14.13
C GLU A 251 -19.91 -6.46 -15.51
N PRO A 252 -19.94 -7.77 -15.86
CA PRO A 252 -19.28 -8.27 -17.07
C PRO A 252 -19.81 -7.63 -18.37
N GLU A 253 -21.13 -7.40 -18.46
CA GLU A 253 -21.76 -6.82 -19.65
C GLU A 253 -21.39 -5.34 -19.84
N ARG A 254 -21.23 -4.60 -18.72
CA ARG A 254 -20.74 -3.21 -18.75
C ARG A 254 -19.30 -3.14 -19.23
N LEU A 255 -18.45 -4.02 -18.70
CA LEU A 255 -17.04 -4.11 -19.11
C LEU A 255 -16.92 -4.49 -20.59
N GLU A 256 -17.68 -5.47 -21.05
CA GLU A 256 -17.66 -5.90 -22.45
C GLU A 256 -18.05 -4.78 -23.40
N LYS A 257 -19.15 -4.07 -23.12
CA LYS A 257 -19.54 -2.88 -23.89
C LYS A 257 -18.49 -1.78 -23.87
N PHE A 258 -17.87 -1.58 -22.73
CA PHE A 258 -16.80 -0.59 -22.56
C PHE A 258 -15.57 -0.93 -23.43
N LEU A 259 -15.08 -2.18 -23.36
CA LEU A 259 -13.95 -2.65 -24.14
C LEU A 259 -14.25 -2.65 -25.66
N ALA A 260 -15.48 -2.96 -26.06
CA ALA A 260 -15.90 -2.89 -27.45
C ALA A 260 -15.82 -1.45 -28.00
N ASN A 261 -16.09 -0.43 -27.17
CA ASN A 261 -16.07 0.99 -27.58
C ASN A 261 -14.64 1.57 -27.58
N TYR A 262 -13.87 1.33 -26.52
CA TYR A 262 -12.57 2.02 -26.31
C TYR A 262 -11.36 1.15 -26.59
N ARG A 263 -11.54 -0.15 -26.78
CA ARG A 263 -10.49 -1.17 -26.82
C ARG A 263 -9.80 -1.33 -25.46
N GLY A 264 -9.27 -2.50 -25.23
CA GLY A 264 -8.52 -2.82 -24.01
C GLY A 264 -7.01 -2.75 -24.21
N ASN A 265 -6.31 -3.02 -23.13
CA ASN A 265 -4.89 -3.35 -23.12
C ASN A 265 -4.71 -4.85 -22.85
N PRO A 266 -3.49 -5.40 -22.93
CA PRO A 266 -3.26 -6.85 -22.74
C PRO A 266 -3.79 -7.43 -21.43
N ASP A 267 -3.92 -6.59 -20.38
CA ASP A 267 -4.32 -7.04 -19.05
C ASP A 267 -5.82 -6.86 -18.78
N SER A 268 -6.52 -6.06 -19.61
CA SER A 268 -7.92 -5.70 -19.36
C SER A 268 -8.87 -6.89 -19.33
N GLY A 269 -8.59 -7.93 -20.12
CA GLY A 269 -9.37 -9.16 -20.14
C GLY A 269 -9.33 -9.96 -18.85
N LEU A 270 -8.27 -9.80 -18.03
CA LEU A 270 -8.18 -10.44 -16.71
C LEU A 270 -9.26 -9.96 -15.72
N ALA A 271 -9.89 -8.82 -15.99
CA ALA A 271 -10.99 -8.33 -15.17
C ALA A 271 -12.20 -9.29 -15.18
N PHE A 272 -12.42 -10.03 -16.29
CA PHE A 272 -13.52 -11.00 -16.40
C PHE A 272 -13.39 -12.21 -15.48
N LEU A 273 -12.24 -12.42 -14.84
CA LEU A 273 -12.07 -13.44 -13.80
C LEU A 273 -12.91 -13.15 -12.54
N GLY A 274 -13.29 -11.88 -12.31
CA GLY A 274 -14.15 -11.50 -11.20
C GLY A 274 -13.46 -11.47 -9.83
N ASP A 275 -12.15 -11.69 -9.77
CA ASP A 275 -11.32 -11.61 -8.55
C ASP A 275 -10.86 -10.20 -8.23
N LYS A 276 -11.16 -9.25 -9.10
CA LYS A 276 -10.80 -7.83 -9.02
C LYS A 276 -12.05 -6.95 -9.01
N ARG A 277 -11.92 -5.76 -8.48
CA ARG A 277 -12.92 -4.68 -8.57
C ARG A 277 -12.54 -3.74 -9.69
N ILE A 278 -13.52 -2.99 -10.20
CA ILE A 278 -13.32 -1.99 -11.24
C ILE A 278 -13.59 -0.61 -10.65
N PHE A 279 -12.66 0.32 -10.87
CA PHE A 279 -12.86 1.73 -10.65
C PHE A 279 -13.22 2.38 -11.98
N TRP A 280 -14.43 2.91 -12.09
CA TRP A 280 -14.93 3.61 -13.26
C TRP A 280 -14.71 5.11 -13.09
N TYR A 281 -13.96 5.70 -14.01
CA TYR A 281 -13.92 7.15 -14.14
C TYR A 281 -14.94 7.59 -15.15
N GLN A 282 -15.88 8.43 -14.70
CA GLN A 282 -16.98 8.93 -15.52
C GLN A 282 -16.82 10.41 -15.80
N LYS A 283 -17.08 10.80 -17.04
CA LYS A 283 -17.19 12.18 -17.46
C LYS A 283 -18.60 12.40 -18.00
N GLU A 284 -19.32 13.36 -17.43
CA GLU A 284 -20.71 13.68 -17.84
C GLU A 284 -21.66 12.47 -17.86
N GLY A 285 -21.42 11.50 -16.96
CA GLY A 285 -22.23 10.28 -16.85
C GLY A 285 -21.84 9.15 -17.82
N VAL A 286 -20.76 9.32 -18.59
CA VAL A 286 -20.23 8.31 -19.51
C VAL A 286 -18.97 7.70 -18.89
N ASP A 287 -18.84 6.37 -18.94
CA ASP A 287 -17.64 5.65 -18.53
C ASP A 287 -16.51 5.91 -19.54
N GLU A 288 -15.48 6.62 -19.13
CA GLU A 288 -14.36 7.01 -19.99
C GLU A 288 -13.10 6.16 -19.75
N VAL A 289 -12.83 5.82 -18.49
CA VAL A 289 -11.65 5.05 -18.11
C VAL A 289 -12.02 4.03 -17.05
N ALA A 290 -11.41 2.86 -17.14
CA ALA A 290 -11.50 1.82 -16.13
C ALA A 290 -10.13 1.43 -15.59
N LEU A 291 -10.06 1.14 -14.28
CA LEU A 291 -8.90 0.58 -13.61
C LEU A 291 -9.34 -0.66 -12.84
N GLN A 292 -8.69 -1.79 -13.10
CA GLN A 292 -8.91 -3.01 -12.34
C GLN A 292 -7.96 -3.10 -11.15
N PHE A 293 -8.47 -3.49 -9.99
CA PHE A 293 -7.65 -3.53 -8.77
C PHE A 293 -8.16 -4.56 -7.77
N GLY A 294 -7.26 -4.97 -6.87
CA GLY A 294 -7.58 -5.75 -5.68
C GLY A 294 -7.16 -5.01 -4.41
N CYS A 295 -7.87 -5.23 -3.30
CA CYS A 295 -7.50 -4.63 -2.02
C CYS A 295 -7.18 -5.70 -0.99
N GLU A 296 -5.98 -5.65 -0.45
CA GLU A 296 -5.53 -6.50 0.65
C GLU A 296 -4.89 -5.64 1.75
N ASN A 297 -5.25 -5.91 3.00
CA ASN A 297 -4.86 -5.11 4.17
C ASN A 297 -5.23 -3.63 3.98
N ASN A 298 -4.24 -2.74 3.90
CA ASN A 298 -4.40 -1.31 3.64
C ASN A 298 -3.91 -0.89 2.25
N LYS A 299 -3.74 -1.82 1.32
CA LYS A 299 -3.28 -1.55 -0.04
C LYS A 299 -4.38 -1.84 -1.05
N CYS A 300 -4.56 -0.93 -2.02
CA CYS A 300 -5.26 -1.20 -3.27
C CYS A 300 -4.20 -1.36 -4.36
N VAL A 301 -4.09 -2.55 -4.90
CA VAL A 301 -3.15 -2.87 -5.99
C VAL A 301 -3.91 -2.79 -7.30
N VAL A 302 -3.56 -1.79 -8.11
CA VAL A 302 -4.07 -1.63 -9.48
C VAL A 302 -3.24 -2.51 -10.40
N MET A 303 -3.92 -3.35 -11.18
CA MET A 303 -3.30 -4.27 -12.13
C MET A 303 -3.17 -3.59 -13.49
N GLY A 304 -1.94 -3.47 -13.96
CA GLY A 304 -1.65 -2.89 -15.26
C GLY A 304 -1.91 -1.38 -15.34
N GLU A 305 -2.02 -0.91 -16.56
CA GLU A 305 -2.39 0.47 -16.87
C GLU A 305 -3.91 0.67 -16.90
N PRO A 306 -4.39 1.91 -16.74
CA PRO A 306 -5.77 2.24 -17.05
C PRO A 306 -6.10 1.85 -18.49
N PHE A 307 -7.34 1.51 -18.76
CA PHE A 307 -7.82 1.25 -20.13
C PHE A 307 -9.07 2.07 -20.42
N GLY A 308 -9.28 2.43 -21.68
CA GLY A 308 -10.32 3.33 -22.14
C GLY A 308 -9.78 4.57 -22.83
N ASN A 309 -10.43 5.72 -22.65
CA ASN A 309 -10.05 6.98 -23.26
C ASN A 309 -8.76 7.54 -22.64
N ARG A 310 -7.67 7.48 -23.38
CA ARG A 310 -6.34 7.92 -22.92
C ARG A 310 -6.26 9.38 -22.50
N VAL A 311 -7.15 10.23 -23.03
CA VAL A 311 -7.21 11.67 -22.68
C VAL A 311 -7.46 11.87 -21.19
N TYR A 312 -8.22 10.97 -20.56
CA TYR A 312 -8.63 11.06 -19.17
C TYR A 312 -7.86 10.13 -18.22
N PHE A 313 -6.77 9.51 -18.66
CA PHE A 313 -5.98 8.61 -17.79
C PHE A 313 -5.45 9.30 -16.54
N LYS A 314 -5.00 10.55 -16.71
CA LYS A 314 -4.47 11.36 -15.60
C LYS A 314 -5.54 11.62 -14.54
N GLU A 315 -6.67 12.11 -14.96
CA GLU A 315 -7.81 12.42 -14.09
C GLU A 315 -8.36 11.16 -13.42
N ALA A 316 -8.40 10.05 -14.15
CA ALA A 316 -8.85 8.76 -13.63
C ALA A 316 -7.92 8.22 -12.53
N ILE A 317 -6.60 8.31 -12.72
CA ILE A 317 -5.61 7.91 -11.73
C ILE A 317 -5.71 8.81 -10.48
N GLU A 318 -5.80 10.14 -10.65
CA GLU A 318 -5.98 11.07 -9.53
C GLU A 318 -7.28 10.77 -8.76
N ALA A 319 -8.38 10.51 -9.47
CA ALA A 319 -9.67 10.16 -8.86
C ALA A 319 -9.60 8.82 -8.10
N MET A 320 -8.90 7.82 -8.63
CA MET A 320 -8.66 6.54 -7.94
C MET A 320 -7.86 6.73 -6.66
N ILE A 321 -6.77 7.51 -6.72
CA ILE A 321 -5.93 7.82 -5.54
C ILE A 321 -6.75 8.51 -4.45
N LEU A 322 -7.55 9.52 -4.82
CA LEU A 322 -8.42 10.24 -3.90
C LEU A 322 -9.48 9.31 -3.29
N SER A 323 -10.16 8.52 -4.11
CA SER A 323 -11.18 7.58 -3.67
C SER A 323 -10.60 6.50 -2.74
N ALA A 324 -9.44 5.94 -3.07
CA ALA A 324 -8.74 4.97 -2.21
C ALA A 324 -8.35 5.61 -0.87
N GLY A 325 -7.81 6.84 -0.90
CA GLY A 325 -7.44 7.62 0.28
C GLY A 325 -8.61 7.89 1.22
N GLU A 326 -9.81 8.20 0.70
CA GLU A 326 -11.03 8.37 1.50
C GLU A 326 -11.38 7.12 2.33
N PHE A 327 -11.03 5.94 1.84
CA PHE A 327 -11.24 4.67 2.54
C PHE A 327 -9.98 4.17 3.26
N GLY A 328 -8.91 4.97 3.31
CA GLY A 328 -7.67 4.66 4.04
C GLY A 328 -6.76 3.64 3.35
N TYR A 329 -6.95 3.40 2.05
CA TYR A 329 -6.07 2.56 1.27
C TYR A 329 -4.95 3.39 0.64
N ASP A 330 -3.73 2.84 0.66
CA ASP A 330 -2.63 3.30 -0.19
C ASP A 330 -2.71 2.60 -1.54
N VAL A 331 -2.58 3.36 -2.62
CA VAL A 331 -2.60 2.80 -3.97
C VAL A 331 -1.21 2.32 -4.38
N VAL A 332 -1.16 1.16 -4.99
CA VAL A 332 0.03 0.58 -5.59
C VAL A 332 -0.31 0.21 -7.03
N PHE A 333 0.50 0.62 -7.98
CA PHE A 333 0.37 0.18 -9.37
C PHE A 333 1.33 -0.99 -9.61
N TYR A 334 0.86 -2.05 -10.24
CA TYR A 334 1.59 -3.26 -10.54
C TYR A 334 1.59 -3.52 -12.05
N GLU A 335 2.74 -3.82 -12.63
CA GLU A 335 2.91 -4.03 -14.08
C GLU A 335 2.55 -2.81 -14.94
N VAL A 336 3.06 -1.65 -14.56
CA VAL A 336 2.88 -0.43 -15.37
C VAL A 336 3.99 -0.28 -16.42
N GLY A 337 3.59 0.16 -17.60
CA GLY A 337 4.53 0.51 -18.67
C GLY A 337 5.13 1.90 -18.48
N GLN A 338 6.04 2.24 -19.41
CA GLN A 338 6.78 3.50 -19.36
C GLN A 338 5.89 4.73 -19.58
N GLU A 339 4.78 4.58 -20.30
CA GLU A 339 3.95 5.72 -20.72
C GLU A 339 3.36 6.51 -19.55
N ILE A 340 2.90 5.82 -18.52
CA ILE A 340 2.30 6.46 -17.34
C ILE A 340 3.30 6.72 -16.20
N THR A 341 4.54 6.22 -16.32
CA THR A 341 5.55 6.30 -15.24
C THR A 341 5.84 7.74 -14.81
N LEU A 342 6.01 8.66 -15.77
CA LEU A 342 6.27 10.07 -15.45
C LEU A 342 5.10 10.71 -14.71
N PHE A 343 3.89 10.41 -15.12
CA PHE A 343 2.70 10.94 -14.47
C PHE A 343 2.54 10.38 -13.04
N LEU A 344 2.75 9.08 -12.86
CA LEU A 344 2.74 8.48 -11.52
C LEU A 344 3.83 9.07 -10.62
N HIS A 345 5.00 9.43 -11.19
CA HIS A 345 6.05 10.12 -10.44
C HIS A 345 5.61 11.52 -9.99
N GLU A 346 4.92 12.28 -10.85
CA GLU A 346 4.31 13.57 -10.47
C GLU A 346 3.28 13.42 -9.33
N CYS A 347 2.59 12.28 -9.25
CA CYS A 347 1.68 11.93 -8.15
C CYS A 347 2.41 11.45 -6.88
N GLY A 348 3.75 11.41 -6.87
CA GLY A 348 4.56 11.04 -5.71
C GLY A 348 4.87 9.55 -5.58
N PHE A 349 4.65 8.74 -6.62
CA PHE A 349 5.01 7.33 -6.59
C PHE A 349 6.51 7.13 -6.80
N SER A 350 7.06 6.17 -6.06
CA SER A 350 8.39 5.63 -6.30
C SER A 350 8.28 4.33 -7.10
N PHE A 351 9.29 4.05 -7.92
CA PHE A 351 9.29 2.92 -8.84
C PHE A 351 10.30 1.85 -8.43
N LEU A 352 9.88 0.60 -8.63
CA LEU A 352 10.74 -0.56 -8.54
C LEU A 352 10.59 -1.36 -9.82
N LYS A 353 11.70 -1.56 -10.55
CA LYS A 353 11.68 -2.49 -11.69
C LYS A 353 11.48 -3.90 -11.16
N PHE A 354 10.39 -4.53 -11.57
CA PHE A 354 9.99 -5.86 -11.13
C PHE A 354 10.28 -6.95 -12.17
N GLY A 355 10.31 -6.58 -13.45
CA GLY A 355 10.55 -7.50 -14.56
C GLY A 355 10.53 -6.79 -15.90
N GLU A 356 10.32 -7.55 -16.95
CA GLU A 356 10.17 -7.07 -18.33
C GLU A 356 9.00 -7.78 -19.00
N SER A 357 8.20 -7.02 -19.73
CA SER A 357 7.15 -7.59 -20.58
C SER A 357 7.74 -8.08 -21.89
N ALA A 358 7.40 -9.29 -22.29
CA ALA A 358 7.83 -9.89 -23.54
C ALA A 358 6.77 -9.68 -24.62
N VAL A 359 7.14 -9.05 -25.72
CA VAL A 359 6.27 -8.81 -26.87
C VAL A 359 6.94 -9.38 -28.12
N VAL A 360 6.21 -10.19 -28.87
CA VAL A 360 6.67 -10.75 -30.15
C VAL A 360 6.07 -9.92 -31.28
N ASN A 361 6.91 -9.38 -32.15
CA ASN A 361 6.44 -8.83 -33.42
C ASN A 361 6.08 -10.00 -34.36
N ILE A 362 4.77 -10.28 -34.47
CA ILE A 362 4.26 -11.38 -35.28
C ILE A 362 4.08 -10.98 -36.74
N ALA A 363 3.98 -9.70 -37.06
CA ALA A 363 3.90 -9.23 -38.45
C ALA A 363 5.12 -9.71 -39.24
N ASP A 364 6.33 -9.67 -38.64
CA ASP A 364 7.59 -10.14 -39.24
C ASP A 364 7.93 -11.60 -38.92
N PHE A 365 7.05 -12.29 -38.16
CA PHE A 365 7.31 -13.66 -37.75
C PHE A 365 7.23 -14.60 -38.94
N SER A 366 8.24 -15.47 -39.11
CA SER A 366 8.24 -16.57 -40.07
C SER A 366 9.01 -17.77 -39.51
N LEU A 367 8.73 -18.93 -40.05
CA LEU A 367 9.49 -20.16 -39.74
C LEU A 367 10.77 -20.30 -40.57
N GLU A 368 11.10 -19.37 -41.46
CA GLU A 368 12.28 -19.42 -42.31
C GLU A 368 13.57 -19.08 -41.56
N GLY A 369 14.71 -19.44 -42.16
CA GLY A 369 16.04 -19.13 -41.64
C GLY A 369 16.59 -20.14 -40.61
N LYS A 370 17.90 -20.02 -40.33
CA LYS A 370 18.64 -20.94 -39.44
C LYS A 370 18.20 -20.84 -37.97
N SER A 371 17.89 -19.65 -37.49
CA SER A 371 17.45 -19.41 -36.12
C SER A 371 16.11 -20.09 -35.77
N ARG A 372 15.26 -20.32 -36.77
CA ARG A 372 13.94 -20.93 -36.59
C ARG A 372 13.91 -22.44 -36.80
N LYS A 373 15.08 -23.08 -37.00
CA LYS A 373 15.19 -24.52 -37.26
C LYS A 373 14.50 -25.38 -36.17
N LYS A 374 14.66 -24.99 -34.90
CA LYS A 374 14.04 -25.74 -33.77
C LYS A 374 12.49 -25.75 -33.90
N PHE A 375 11.91 -24.61 -34.16
CA PHE A 375 10.45 -24.49 -34.29
C PHE A 375 9.92 -25.29 -35.49
N ARG A 376 10.58 -25.20 -36.67
CA ARG A 376 10.22 -26.03 -37.84
C ARG A 376 10.29 -27.52 -37.54
N LEU A 377 11.33 -27.97 -36.84
CA LEU A 377 11.48 -29.40 -36.52
C LEU A 377 10.36 -29.89 -35.60
N VAL A 378 9.95 -29.07 -34.60
CA VAL A 378 8.87 -29.39 -33.70
C VAL A 378 7.53 -29.44 -34.45
N ASN A 379 7.21 -28.40 -35.23
CA ASN A 379 5.99 -28.36 -36.03
C ASN A 379 5.88 -29.57 -36.98
N ASN A 380 6.89 -29.77 -37.82
CA ASN A 380 6.87 -30.88 -38.79
C ASN A 380 6.78 -32.25 -38.11
N ARG A 381 7.35 -32.42 -36.92
CA ARG A 381 7.30 -33.67 -36.17
C ARG A 381 5.86 -33.93 -35.64
N LEU A 382 5.26 -32.91 -34.99
CA LEU A 382 3.94 -33.07 -34.38
C LEU A 382 2.86 -33.22 -35.46
N GLU A 383 2.91 -32.45 -36.54
CA GLU A 383 2.01 -32.61 -37.68
C GLU A 383 2.09 -34.03 -38.31
N LYS A 384 3.30 -34.58 -38.47
CA LYS A 384 3.49 -35.95 -38.93
C LYS A 384 2.97 -37.02 -37.98
N GLN A 385 2.87 -36.69 -36.70
CA GLN A 385 2.28 -37.55 -35.65
C GLN A 385 0.76 -37.36 -35.51
N GLY A 386 0.15 -36.58 -36.41
CA GLY A 386 -1.29 -36.36 -36.44
C GLY A 386 -1.79 -35.26 -35.50
N TYR A 387 -0.90 -34.55 -34.81
CA TYR A 387 -1.31 -33.40 -34.00
C TYR A 387 -1.66 -32.21 -34.87
N HIS A 388 -2.73 -31.50 -34.52
CA HIS A 388 -3.16 -30.31 -35.24
C HIS A 388 -3.65 -29.22 -34.29
N PHE A 389 -3.58 -27.98 -34.77
CA PHE A 389 -4.01 -26.79 -34.08
C PHE A 389 -5.42 -26.40 -34.53
N ASP A 390 -6.27 -26.02 -33.60
CA ASP A 390 -7.66 -25.60 -33.84
C ASP A 390 -8.02 -24.39 -32.96
N ILE A 391 -8.88 -23.51 -33.48
CA ILE A 391 -9.47 -22.39 -32.71
C ILE A 391 -10.98 -22.63 -32.60
N VAL A 392 -11.45 -22.80 -31.38
CA VAL A 392 -12.87 -22.92 -31.10
C VAL A 392 -13.41 -21.60 -30.59
N LYS A 393 -14.41 -21.08 -31.30
CA LYS A 393 -15.06 -19.81 -30.94
C LYS A 393 -16.03 -19.96 -29.77
N ALA A 394 -16.12 -18.94 -28.96
CA ALA A 394 -17.15 -18.86 -27.92
C ALA A 394 -18.57 -18.72 -28.57
N PRO A 395 -19.64 -19.23 -27.92
CA PRO A 395 -19.68 -19.96 -26.66
C PRO A 395 -19.25 -21.43 -26.78
N HIS A 396 -18.61 -21.98 -25.75
CA HIS A 396 -18.08 -23.34 -25.73
C HIS A 396 -19.08 -24.33 -25.16
N SER A 397 -19.05 -25.56 -25.67
CA SER A 397 -19.88 -26.64 -25.16
C SER A 397 -19.46 -27.08 -23.75
N LYS A 398 -20.38 -27.68 -23.01
CA LYS A 398 -20.11 -28.20 -21.68
C LYS A 398 -19.02 -29.27 -21.72
N GLU A 399 -19.10 -30.18 -22.70
CA GLU A 399 -18.17 -31.30 -22.89
C GLU A 399 -16.74 -30.80 -23.12
N LEU A 400 -16.57 -29.72 -23.92
CA LEU A 400 -15.27 -29.10 -24.10
C LEU A 400 -14.75 -28.53 -22.79
N LEU A 401 -15.56 -27.76 -22.07
CA LEU A 401 -15.14 -27.17 -20.80
C LEU A 401 -14.82 -28.21 -19.72
N ASP A 402 -15.55 -29.33 -19.68
CA ASP A 402 -15.26 -30.46 -18.79
C ASP A 402 -13.89 -31.08 -19.12
N CYS A 403 -13.58 -31.28 -20.40
CA CYS A 403 -12.27 -31.76 -20.87
C CYS A 403 -11.14 -30.78 -20.50
N LEU A 404 -11.32 -29.47 -20.70
CA LEU A 404 -10.31 -28.47 -20.36
C LEU A 404 -10.07 -28.36 -18.85
N GLU A 405 -11.12 -28.56 -18.04
CA GLU A 405 -11.00 -28.59 -16.57
C GLU A 405 -10.21 -29.82 -16.10
N GLU A 406 -10.38 -30.97 -16.74
CA GLU A 406 -9.58 -32.17 -16.49
C GLU A 406 -8.10 -31.93 -16.80
N ILE A 407 -7.77 -31.41 -17.99
CA ILE A 407 -6.40 -31.04 -18.38
C ILE A 407 -5.80 -30.03 -17.40
N SER A 408 -6.59 -29.05 -17.03
CA SER A 408 -6.19 -28.00 -16.08
C SER A 408 -5.84 -28.60 -14.70
N THR A 409 -6.66 -29.54 -14.21
CA THR A 409 -6.45 -30.22 -12.94
C THR A 409 -5.20 -31.11 -12.96
N HIS A 410 -5.00 -31.86 -14.03
CA HIS A 410 -3.78 -32.66 -14.22
C HIS A 410 -2.52 -31.78 -14.27
N TRP A 411 -2.59 -30.67 -15.02
CA TRP A 411 -1.48 -29.72 -15.11
C TRP A 411 -1.09 -29.10 -13.77
N LEU A 412 -2.06 -28.83 -12.90
CA LEU A 412 -1.84 -28.27 -11.57
C LEU A 412 -1.12 -29.24 -10.61
N GLU A 413 -1.28 -30.56 -10.80
CA GLU A 413 -0.66 -31.57 -9.91
C GLU A 413 -0.91 -31.29 -8.42
N GLY A 414 -2.11 -30.83 -8.07
CA GLY A 414 -2.49 -30.48 -6.70
C GLY A 414 -2.00 -29.11 -6.21
N ARG A 415 -1.29 -28.34 -7.05
CA ARG A 415 -0.92 -26.95 -6.73
C ARG A 415 -2.17 -26.06 -6.75
N PRO A 416 -2.26 -25.07 -5.83
CA PRO A 416 -3.38 -24.13 -5.85
C PRO A 416 -3.33 -23.23 -7.08
N GLU A 417 -4.49 -22.88 -7.58
CA GLU A 417 -4.66 -21.83 -8.58
C GLU A 417 -4.14 -20.49 -8.04
N LYS A 418 -3.56 -19.69 -8.92
CA LYS A 418 -3.17 -18.32 -8.64
C LYS A 418 -4.16 -17.39 -9.33
N GLY A 419 -4.28 -16.18 -8.81
CA GLY A 419 -5.16 -15.17 -9.37
C GLY A 419 -4.44 -13.83 -9.47
N PHE A 420 -5.22 -12.77 -9.60
CA PHE A 420 -4.82 -11.38 -9.73
C PHE A 420 -4.14 -11.05 -11.06
N SER A 421 -2.82 -11.25 -11.21
CA SER A 421 -2.09 -11.02 -12.47
C SER A 421 -1.98 -12.27 -13.35
N LEU A 422 -2.49 -13.38 -12.90
CA LEU A 422 -2.54 -14.65 -13.63
C LEU A 422 -3.96 -15.16 -13.64
N GLY A 423 -4.35 -15.80 -14.74
CA GLY A 423 -5.62 -16.46 -14.83
C GLY A 423 -5.70 -17.74 -14.01
N PHE A 424 -6.92 -18.08 -13.67
CA PHE A 424 -7.28 -19.36 -13.11
C PHE A 424 -8.45 -19.96 -13.90
N PHE A 425 -8.65 -21.26 -13.80
CA PHE A 425 -9.71 -21.92 -14.53
C PHE A 425 -11.08 -21.45 -14.02
N SER A 426 -11.80 -20.76 -14.90
CA SER A 426 -13.15 -20.24 -14.63
C SER A 426 -14.00 -20.41 -15.89
N ARG A 427 -15.04 -21.24 -15.82
CA ARG A 427 -15.95 -21.49 -16.95
C ARG A 427 -16.61 -20.19 -17.46
N PRO A 428 -17.10 -19.26 -16.62
CA PRO A 428 -17.64 -18.00 -17.08
C PRO A 428 -16.61 -17.13 -17.82
N TYR A 429 -15.33 -17.17 -17.39
CA TYR A 429 -14.26 -16.46 -18.05
C TYR A 429 -13.92 -17.05 -19.42
N LEU A 430 -13.75 -18.36 -19.49
CA LEU A 430 -13.46 -19.06 -20.74
C LEU A 430 -14.56 -18.89 -21.80
N GLN A 431 -15.81 -18.73 -21.38
CA GLN A 431 -16.94 -18.49 -22.29
C GLN A 431 -16.90 -17.13 -23.01
N ARG A 432 -15.99 -16.23 -22.63
CA ARG A 432 -15.92 -14.86 -23.18
C ARG A 432 -14.88 -14.67 -24.27
N GLY A 433 -14.01 -15.65 -24.49
CA GLY A 433 -12.97 -15.60 -25.51
C GLY A 433 -12.86 -16.92 -26.28
N ASP A 434 -12.19 -16.86 -27.40
CA ASP A 434 -11.89 -18.05 -28.19
C ASP A 434 -10.84 -18.91 -27.48
N ILE A 435 -10.80 -20.20 -27.76
CA ILE A 435 -9.83 -21.14 -27.18
C ILE A 435 -9.03 -21.81 -28.28
N ALA A 436 -7.71 -21.71 -28.18
CA ALA A 436 -6.77 -22.43 -29.01
C ALA A 436 -6.53 -23.84 -28.42
N LEU A 437 -6.61 -24.84 -29.25
CA LEU A 437 -6.50 -26.26 -28.88
C LEU A 437 -5.36 -26.90 -29.68
N ILE A 438 -4.69 -27.89 -29.06
CA ILE A 438 -3.90 -28.88 -29.77
C ILE A 438 -4.62 -30.23 -29.58
N ARG A 439 -4.97 -30.86 -30.71
CA ARG A 439 -5.62 -32.20 -30.75
C ARG A 439 -4.67 -33.23 -31.29
N ASP A 440 -4.82 -34.47 -30.84
CA ASP A 440 -4.12 -35.61 -31.40
C ASP A 440 -4.88 -36.18 -32.63
N GLU A 441 -4.35 -37.24 -33.21
CA GLU A 441 -4.95 -37.97 -34.37
C GLU A 441 -6.34 -38.51 -34.11
N ASN A 442 -6.76 -38.66 -32.85
CA ASN A 442 -8.08 -39.15 -32.43
C ASN A 442 -9.00 -37.99 -31.99
N GLU A 443 -8.68 -36.75 -32.36
CA GLU A 443 -9.43 -35.54 -31.98
C GLU A 443 -9.44 -35.26 -30.44
N LYS A 444 -8.63 -35.95 -29.66
CA LYS A 444 -8.51 -35.69 -28.21
C LYS A 444 -7.68 -34.42 -27.97
N VAL A 445 -8.18 -33.54 -27.13
CA VAL A 445 -7.44 -32.33 -26.71
C VAL A 445 -6.29 -32.71 -25.78
N VAL A 446 -5.08 -32.30 -26.10
CA VAL A 446 -3.88 -32.53 -25.29
C VAL A 446 -3.29 -31.24 -24.71
N ALA A 447 -3.62 -30.08 -25.26
CA ALA A 447 -3.25 -28.77 -24.73
C ALA A 447 -4.25 -27.70 -25.16
N PHE A 448 -4.31 -26.61 -24.39
CA PHE A 448 -5.14 -25.46 -24.73
C PHE A 448 -4.51 -24.15 -24.24
N ALA A 449 -4.92 -23.05 -24.89
CA ALA A 449 -4.74 -21.70 -24.39
C ALA A 449 -6.03 -20.89 -24.64
N ASN A 450 -6.46 -20.08 -23.67
CA ASN A 450 -7.56 -19.16 -23.93
C ASN A 450 -7.02 -17.84 -24.50
N ILE A 451 -7.67 -17.34 -25.54
CA ILE A 451 -7.40 -16.04 -26.14
C ILE A 451 -8.12 -14.99 -25.30
N MET A 452 -7.38 -14.00 -24.83
CA MET A 452 -7.94 -13.02 -23.89
C MET A 452 -8.89 -12.05 -24.62
N PRO A 453 -10.09 -11.81 -24.07
CA PRO A 453 -11.07 -10.90 -24.66
C PRO A 453 -10.73 -9.43 -24.31
N ASP A 454 -9.64 -8.91 -24.86
CA ASP A 454 -9.16 -7.54 -24.65
C ASP A 454 -9.68 -6.54 -25.69
N PHE A 455 -10.27 -7.02 -26.79
CA PHE A 455 -10.76 -6.25 -27.92
C PHE A 455 -9.69 -5.39 -28.61
N SER A 456 -8.41 -5.65 -28.39
CA SER A 456 -7.33 -4.95 -29.08
C SER A 456 -7.31 -5.29 -30.57
N ASP A 457 -7.08 -4.28 -31.44
CA ASP A 457 -6.99 -4.47 -32.87
C ASP A 457 -5.59 -4.91 -33.30
N GLU A 458 -4.53 -4.41 -32.66
CA GLU A 458 -3.14 -4.61 -33.05
C GLU A 458 -2.47 -5.78 -32.34
N MET A 459 -2.85 -6.04 -31.10
CA MET A 459 -2.19 -6.99 -30.21
C MET A 459 -3.08 -8.18 -29.89
N ALA A 460 -2.48 -9.34 -29.72
CA ALA A 460 -3.13 -10.52 -29.18
C ALA A 460 -2.41 -10.99 -27.92
N THR A 461 -3.12 -11.60 -27.01
CA THR A 461 -2.56 -12.21 -25.81
C THR A 461 -3.37 -13.44 -25.40
N ILE A 462 -2.73 -14.31 -24.65
CA ILE A 462 -3.35 -15.47 -24.00
C ILE A 462 -3.07 -15.38 -22.49
N ASP A 463 -3.87 -16.06 -21.71
CA ASP A 463 -3.70 -16.10 -20.26
C ASP A 463 -3.42 -17.53 -19.77
N LEU A 464 -4.45 -18.40 -19.75
CA LEU A 464 -4.24 -19.80 -19.42
C LEU A 464 -3.61 -20.54 -20.62
N MET A 465 -2.49 -21.21 -20.36
CA MET A 465 -1.87 -22.15 -21.31
C MET A 465 -1.51 -23.42 -20.53
N ARG A 466 -2.19 -24.52 -20.86
CA ARG A 466 -2.07 -25.79 -20.13
C ARG A 466 -2.02 -26.97 -21.10
N HIS A 467 -1.29 -27.97 -20.71
CA HIS A 467 -1.22 -29.25 -21.42
C HIS A 467 -1.39 -30.39 -20.44
N ASP A 468 -1.88 -31.49 -20.91
CA ASP A 468 -1.97 -32.73 -20.14
C ASP A 468 -0.55 -33.33 -19.99
N PRO A 469 0.01 -33.43 -18.78
CA PRO A 469 1.37 -33.95 -18.57
C PRO A 469 1.56 -35.40 -19.06
N GLU A 470 0.48 -36.20 -19.10
CA GLU A 470 0.55 -37.62 -19.45
C GLU A 470 0.48 -37.84 -20.97
N THR A 471 -0.33 -37.06 -21.68
CA THR A 471 -0.64 -37.32 -23.09
C THR A 471 0.00 -36.33 -24.06
N ALA A 472 0.39 -35.12 -23.60
CA ALA A 472 1.00 -34.14 -24.48
C ALA A 472 2.45 -34.48 -24.81
N PRO A 473 2.84 -34.58 -26.09
CA PRO A 473 4.22 -34.85 -26.48
C PRO A 473 5.16 -33.70 -26.20
N ALA A 474 6.46 -34.00 -26.10
CA ALA A 474 7.47 -32.96 -25.90
C ALA A 474 7.43 -31.92 -27.05
N GLY A 475 7.40 -30.62 -26.70
CA GLY A 475 7.33 -29.52 -27.66
C GLY A 475 5.91 -29.05 -27.99
N THR A 476 4.86 -29.60 -27.35
CA THR A 476 3.46 -29.19 -27.55
C THR A 476 3.29 -27.69 -27.33
N MET A 477 3.94 -27.10 -26.32
CA MET A 477 3.85 -25.66 -26.08
C MET A 477 4.59 -24.83 -27.15
N ASP A 478 5.74 -25.29 -27.64
CA ASP A 478 6.42 -24.64 -28.78
C ASP A 478 5.50 -24.64 -30.03
N TYR A 479 4.80 -25.76 -30.26
CA TYR A 479 3.86 -25.91 -31.38
C TYR A 479 2.64 -24.99 -31.21
N LEU A 480 2.05 -24.94 -30.02
CA LEU A 480 0.93 -24.07 -29.71
C LEU A 480 1.27 -22.59 -29.97
N PHE A 481 2.41 -22.10 -29.43
CA PHE A 481 2.84 -20.72 -29.64
C PHE A 481 3.10 -20.39 -31.10
N VAL A 482 3.80 -21.25 -31.82
CA VAL A 482 4.06 -21.05 -33.25
C VAL A 482 2.74 -20.98 -34.03
N SER A 483 1.81 -21.86 -33.76
CA SER A 483 0.50 -21.88 -34.41
C SER A 483 -0.33 -20.63 -34.08
N LEU A 484 -0.29 -20.17 -32.83
CA LEU A 484 -0.91 -18.91 -32.42
C LEU A 484 -0.33 -17.71 -33.16
N PHE A 485 1.01 -17.62 -33.27
CA PHE A 485 1.66 -16.50 -33.96
C PHE A 485 1.29 -16.48 -35.45
N LEU A 486 1.26 -17.63 -36.10
CA LEU A 486 0.86 -17.72 -37.52
C LEU A 486 -0.63 -17.38 -37.69
N HIS A 487 -1.50 -17.89 -36.82
CA HIS A 487 -2.94 -17.59 -36.86
C HIS A 487 -3.20 -16.08 -36.66
N PHE A 488 -2.61 -15.46 -35.63
CA PHE A 488 -2.82 -14.04 -35.37
C PHE A 488 -2.22 -13.15 -36.45
N LYS A 489 -1.11 -13.53 -37.04
CA LYS A 489 -0.55 -12.86 -38.23
C LYS A 489 -1.52 -12.94 -39.40
N GLU A 490 -2.13 -14.10 -39.66
CA GLU A 490 -3.08 -14.28 -40.76
C GLU A 490 -4.32 -13.41 -40.63
N ILE A 491 -4.83 -13.21 -39.40
CA ILE A 491 -5.97 -12.32 -39.13
C ILE A 491 -5.57 -10.84 -38.95
N GLY A 492 -4.30 -10.48 -39.21
CA GLY A 492 -3.83 -9.10 -39.29
C GLY A 492 -3.38 -8.47 -37.97
N LYS A 493 -3.14 -9.27 -36.92
CA LYS A 493 -2.49 -8.75 -35.71
C LYS A 493 -0.99 -8.53 -35.94
N GLU A 494 -0.44 -7.49 -35.33
CA GLU A 494 0.97 -7.13 -35.48
C GLU A 494 1.84 -7.64 -34.32
N LEU A 495 1.28 -7.65 -33.12
CA LEU A 495 1.99 -7.95 -31.88
C LEU A 495 1.33 -9.09 -31.12
N PHE A 496 2.15 -9.85 -30.40
CA PHE A 496 1.67 -10.85 -29.45
C PHE A 496 2.33 -10.62 -28.09
N PHE A 497 1.53 -10.34 -27.08
CA PHE A 497 1.98 -10.13 -25.71
C PHE A 497 2.10 -11.48 -24.99
N MET A 498 3.32 -11.77 -24.51
CA MET A 498 3.66 -13.04 -23.85
C MET A 498 3.55 -12.98 -22.33
N GLY A 499 3.17 -11.83 -21.79
CA GLY A 499 3.19 -11.59 -20.36
C GLY A 499 4.51 -11.02 -19.85
N MET A 500 4.57 -10.79 -18.55
CA MET A 500 5.73 -10.25 -17.85
C MET A 500 6.62 -11.39 -17.34
N ALA A 501 7.92 -11.27 -17.54
CA ALA A 501 8.94 -12.13 -16.96
C ALA A 501 9.45 -11.52 -15.65
N PRO A 502 9.01 -12.00 -14.47
CA PRO A 502 9.44 -11.47 -13.20
C PRO A 502 10.96 -11.58 -13.02
N LEU A 503 11.56 -10.56 -12.41
CA LEU A 503 12.99 -10.45 -12.12
C LEU A 503 13.90 -10.40 -13.36
N SER A 504 13.35 -10.36 -14.58
CA SER A 504 14.14 -10.19 -15.80
C SER A 504 14.84 -8.84 -15.78
N ASN A 505 16.16 -8.83 -16.03
CA ASN A 505 17.03 -7.65 -16.04
C ASN A 505 16.96 -6.75 -14.78
N VAL A 506 16.46 -7.25 -13.65
CA VAL A 506 16.47 -6.53 -12.38
C VAL A 506 17.92 -6.41 -11.90
N GLY A 507 18.30 -5.16 -11.54
CA GLY A 507 19.69 -4.83 -11.15
C GLY A 507 20.64 -4.55 -12.30
N ASN A 508 20.20 -4.62 -13.54
CA ASN A 508 21.00 -4.18 -14.69
C ASN A 508 20.89 -2.66 -14.88
N LEU A 509 21.81 -1.92 -14.25
CA LEU A 509 21.85 -0.45 -14.25
C LEU A 509 21.84 0.19 -15.64
N LYS A 510 22.38 -0.49 -16.64
CA LYS A 510 22.40 0.02 -18.03
C LYS A 510 21.00 0.17 -18.60
N ASN A 511 20.16 -0.84 -18.44
CA ASN A 511 18.82 -0.83 -19.02
C ASN A 511 17.90 0.15 -18.29
N SER A 512 17.95 0.20 -16.97
CA SER A 512 17.12 1.12 -16.17
C SER A 512 17.38 2.58 -16.49
N PHE A 513 18.62 2.94 -16.80
CA PHE A 513 19.00 4.31 -17.10
C PHE A 513 18.61 4.72 -18.54
N PHE A 514 18.72 3.82 -19.51
CA PHE A 514 18.31 4.08 -20.90
C PHE A 514 16.79 4.24 -21.01
N GLU A 515 16.02 3.41 -20.33
CA GLU A 515 14.56 3.53 -20.29
C GLU A 515 14.12 4.87 -19.73
N LEU A 516 14.72 5.34 -18.63
CA LEU A 516 14.44 6.65 -18.06
C LEU A 516 14.80 7.79 -19.03
N LEU A 517 15.92 7.70 -19.74
CA LEU A 517 16.33 8.69 -20.75
C LEU A 517 15.40 8.72 -21.96
N GLU A 518 14.90 7.58 -22.42
CA GLU A 518 13.92 7.52 -23.50
C GLU A 518 12.59 8.16 -23.11
N VAL A 519 12.11 7.88 -21.91
CA VAL A 519 10.92 8.51 -21.35
C VAL A 519 11.10 10.03 -21.25
N ILE A 520 12.24 10.50 -20.75
CA ILE A 520 12.57 11.94 -20.67
C ILE A 520 12.62 12.58 -22.08
N LYS A 521 13.20 11.91 -23.07
CA LYS A 521 13.24 12.38 -24.47
C LYS A 521 11.85 12.48 -25.11
N LYS A 522 11.01 11.46 -24.90
CA LYS A 522 9.66 11.38 -25.50
C LYS A 522 8.74 12.50 -25.01
N TYR A 523 8.83 12.86 -23.74
CA TYR A 523 7.93 13.84 -23.11
C TYR A 523 8.40 15.30 -23.17
N LYS A 524 9.50 15.63 -23.87
CA LYS A 524 9.96 17.02 -24.12
C LYS A 524 9.87 17.96 -22.92
N ILE A 525 10.26 17.53 -21.76
CA ILE A 525 10.27 18.39 -20.57
C ILE A 525 11.35 19.45 -20.78
N LYS A 526 10.98 20.68 -21.07
CA LYS A 526 11.86 21.78 -21.52
C LYS A 526 13.07 22.05 -20.59
N ARG A 527 12.94 21.77 -19.32
CA ARG A 527 14.01 21.98 -18.33
C ARG A 527 14.99 20.81 -18.28
N ILE A 528 14.51 19.60 -18.58
CA ILE A 528 15.30 18.36 -18.60
C ILE A 528 15.91 18.14 -20.01
N SER A 529 15.37 18.76 -21.08
CA SER A 529 15.89 18.60 -22.44
C SER A 529 17.31 19.14 -22.60
N LYS A 530 17.71 20.16 -21.85
CA LYS A 530 19.09 20.69 -21.86
C LYS A 530 20.03 19.72 -21.13
N LEU A 531 19.62 19.25 -19.97
CA LEU A 531 20.35 18.26 -19.19
C LEU A 531 20.42 16.91 -19.92
N SER A 532 19.34 16.46 -20.57
CA SER A 532 19.32 15.19 -21.33
C SER A 532 20.18 15.25 -22.58
N SER A 533 20.33 16.42 -23.23
CA SER A 533 21.21 16.57 -24.38
C SER A 533 22.69 16.57 -23.99
N GLU A 534 23.03 17.12 -22.84
CA GLU A 534 24.39 17.08 -22.28
C GLU A 534 24.74 15.67 -21.79
N ILE A 535 23.80 15.01 -21.11
CA ILE A 535 23.90 13.61 -20.67
C ILE A 535 24.04 12.66 -21.87
N ALA A 536 23.25 12.85 -22.93
CA ALA A 536 23.30 12.01 -24.11
C ALA A 536 24.59 12.21 -24.91
N LYS A 537 25.14 13.42 -24.99
CA LYS A 537 26.44 13.69 -25.60
C LYS A 537 27.58 13.06 -24.81
N GLU A 538 27.57 13.21 -23.50
CA GLU A 538 28.59 12.63 -22.62
C GLU A 538 28.51 11.09 -22.65
N TRP A 539 27.32 10.52 -22.78
CA TRP A 539 27.14 9.07 -22.92
C TRP A 539 27.68 8.53 -24.27
N GLN A 540 27.44 9.23 -25.38
CA GLN A 540 28.04 8.86 -26.67
C GLN A 540 29.58 8.91 -26.63
N ASN A 541 30.13 9.85 -25.87
CA ASN A 541 31.56 9.91 -25.64
C ASN A 541 32.06 8.74 -24.78
N LEU A 542 31.23 8.27 -23.82
CA LEU A 542 31.51 7.12 -22.94
C LEU A 542 31.50 5.78 -23.67
N GLU A 543 30.65 5.61 -24.68
CA GLU A 543 30.59 4.37 -25.48
C GLU A 543 31.86 4.15 -26.30
N ASN A 544 32.55 5.23 -26.64
CA ASN A 544 33.74 5.21 -27.49
C ASN A 544 35.08 5.19 -26.73
N ASP A 545 35.06 5.17 -25.38
CA ASP A 545 36.29 5.30 -24.59
C ASP A 545 36.61 4.03 -23.76
N SER A 546 37.90 3.66 -23.80
CA SER A 546 38.45 2.47 -23.14
C SER A 546 38.57 2.55 -21.61
N ASN A 547 38.18 3.68 -20.97
CA ASN A 547 38.30 3.93 -19.53
C ASN A 547 36.93 4.05 -18.80
N LYS A 548 36.16 3.01 -18.91
CA LYS A 548 34.74 2.93 -18.48
C LYS A 548 34.44 3.33 -17.01
N GLU A 549 35.29 2.92 -16.08
CA GLU A 549 35.03 3.19 -14.63
C GLU A 549 35.27 4.66 -14.24
N LYS A 550 36.29 5.32 -14.81
CA LYS A 550 36.61 6.73 -14.55
C LYS A 550 35.52 7.66 -15.07
N ASN A 551 34.91 7.28 -16.15
CA ASN A 551 33.89 8.02 -16.86
C ASN A 551 32.52 7.88 -16.20
N ILE A 552 32.18 6.71 -15.63
CA ILE A 552 30.97 6.52 -14.81
C ILE A 552 30.99 7.39 -13.56
N LYS A 553 32.17 7.54 -12.93
CA LYS A 553 32.34 8.42 -11.77
C LYS A 553 32.13 9.90 -12.13
N ARG A 554 32.70 10.35 -13.26
CA ARG A 554 32.54 11.71 -13.78
C ARG A 554 31.09 12.04 -14.16
N PHE A 555 30.39 11.06 -14.71
CA PHE A 555 28.98 11.16 -15.07
C PHE A 555 28.08 11.29 -13.81
N LYS A 556 28.38 10.53 -12.77
CA LYS A 556 27.72 10.63 -11.47
C LYS A 556 27.92 12.00 -10.83
N ASP A 557 29.14 12.54 -10.88
CA ASP A 557 29.48 13.87 -10.38
C ASP A 557 28.80 15.02 -11.15
N ILE A 558 28.41 14.80 -12.43
CA ILE A 558 27.64 15.76 -13.23
C ILE A 558 26.16 15.73 -12.81
N ILE A 559 25.60 14.55 -12.56
CA ILE A 559 24.22 14.39 -12.09
C ILE A 559 24.07 15.02 -10.70
N ASP A 560 24.95 14.67 -9.77
CA ASP A 560 24.90 15.17 -8.39
C ASP A 560 25.03 16.70 -8.32
N ARG A 561 25.91 17.32 -9.12
CA ARG A 561 26.05 18.79 -9.21
C ARG A 561 24.82 19.51 -9.78
N ASN A 562 24.04 18.84 -10.63
CA ASN A 562 22.86 19.45 -11.23
C ASN A 562 21.57 19.19 -10.41
N ILE A 563 21.58 18.21 -9.52
CA ILE A 563 20.52 17.97 -8.54
C ILE A 563 20.62 18.97 -7.38
N ASP A 564 21.85 19.28 -6.90
CA ASP A 564 22.09 20.23 -5.80
C ASP A 564 21.91 21.71 -6.21
N SER A 565 21.83 22.03 -7.50
CA SER A 565 21.67 23.40 -8.01
C SER A 565 20.22 23.77 -8.42
N GLY A 566 19.25 22.92 -8.19
CA GLY A 566 17.82 23.09 -8.50
C GLY A 566 16.93 23.04 -7.31
#